data_985171844a672a6a13395dbe8c0ce17d
#
_entry.id   985171844a672a6a13395dbe8c0ce17d
#
_cell.length_a   1.000
_cell.length_b   1.000
_cell.length_c   1.000
_cell.angle_alpha   90.00
_cell.angle_beta   90.00
_cell.angle_gamma   90.00
#
_symmetry.space_group_name_H-M   'P 1'
#
loop_
_entity.id
_entity.type
_entity.pdbx_description
1 polymer ?
#
loop_
_entity_poly.entity_id
_entity_poly.type
_entity_poly.pdbx_seq_one_letter_code
_entity_poly.pdbx_strand_id
1 'polypeptide(L)'
;MSVAPAAQARHSALRLCLWCLAAVVVEVGLYLSYRGHDARFHWFTHFFVGASVALVAMAVVTARTRRPVPYPLLWPLLAHLFAMAPALIFVGGVAHRRWMDLFLGHISTHFVPGRNLTWYAVFLASLAAYLLALDRSARP
;
A
#
# COMPACT_ATOMS: atom_id res chain seq x y z
N MET A 1 12.51 35.65 -19.09
CA MET A 1 11.51 34.84 -19.82
C MET A 1 11.15 33.68 -18.93
N SER A 2 9.96 33.70 -18.29
CA SER A 2 9.46 32.65 -17.40
C SER A 2 9.02 31.44 -18.25
N VAL A 3 9.73 30.32 -18.14
CA VAL A 3 9.35 29.07 -18.81
C VAL A 3 8.04 28.61 -18.20
N ALA A 4 7.06 28.44 -19.08
CA ALA A 4 5.64 28.35 -18.80
C ALA A 4 5.25 27.31 -17.72
N PRO A 5 4.31 27.66 -16.84
CA PRO A 5 3.72 26.75 -15.83
C PRO A 5 3.15 25.45 -16.45
N ALA A 6 2.78 25.48 -17.73
CA ALA A 6 2.32 24.30 -18.48
C ALA A 6 3.37 23.20 -18.68
N ALA A 7 4.65 23.54 -18.86
CA ALA A 7 5.72 22.54 -19.00
C ALA A 7 5.97 21.82 -17.66
N GLN A 8 5.98 22.55 -16.56
CA GLN A 8 6.17 21.99 -15.23
C GLN A 8 5.00 21.07 -14.80
N ALA A 9 3.76 21.45 -15.14
CA ALA A 9 2.57 20.62 -14.90
C ALA A 9 2.63 19.32 -15.72
N ARG A 10 3.05 19.36 -16.98
CA ARG A 10 3.23 18.17 -17.83
C ARG A 10 4.29 17.22 -17.27
N HIS A 11 5.44 17.73 -16.80
CA HIS A 11 6.47 16.91 -16.18
C HIS A 11 5.99 16.24 -14.86
N SER A 12 5.22 16.96 -14.07
CA SER A 12 4.63 16.40 -12.85
C SER A 12 3.61 15.32 -13.14
N ALA A 13 2.73 15.52 -14.14
CA ALA A 13 1.76 14.53 -14.57
C ALA A 13 2.44 13.28 -15.14
N LEU A 14 3.47 13.45 -15.99
CA LEU A 14 4.23 12.32 -16.53
C LEU A 14 4.90 11.50 -15.43
N ARG A 15 5.54 12.15 -14.46
CA ARG A 15 6.14 11.47 -13.30
C ARG A 15 5.09 10.68 -12.52
N LEU A 16 3.93 11.25 -12.26
CA LEU A 16 2.84 10.57 -11.57
C LEU A 16 2.37 9.35 -12.36
N CYS A 17 2.16 9.47 -13.67
CA CYS A 17 1.79 8.36 -14.54
C CYS A 17 2.85 7.24 -14.53
N LEU A 18 4.13 7.57 -14.58
CA LEU A 18 5.22 6.59 -14.52
C LEU A 18 5.25 5.86 -13.16
N TRP A 19 5.04 6.58 -12.06
CA TRP A 19 4.94 5.96 -10.74
C TRP A 19 3.71 5.05 -10.61
N CYS A 20 2.55 5.47 -11.11
CA CYS A 20 1.35 4.65 -11.13
C CYS A 20 1.57 3.39 -11.98
N LEU A 21 2.16 3.53 -13.16
CA LEU A 21 2.48 2.39 -14.02
C LEU A 21 3.46 1.42 -13.36
N ALA A 22 4.53 1.94 -12.75
CA ALA A 22 5.49 1.10 -12.02
C ALA A 22 4.82 0.34 -10.86
N ALA A 23 3.97 1.01 -10.08
CA ALA A 23 3.21 0.37 -9.01
C ALA A 23 2.30 -0.74 -9.54
N VAL A 24 1.55 -0.49 -10.62
CA VAL A 24 0.70 -1.50 -11.25
C VAL A 24 1.51 -2.70 -11.75
N VAL A 25 2.67 -2.47 -12.40
CA VAL A 25 3.55 -3.54 -12.88
C VAL A 25 4.04 -4.41 -11.72
N VAL A 26 4.47 -3.79 -10.61
CA VAL A 26 4.90 -4.52 -9.41
C VAL A 26 3.75 -5.33 -8.82
N GLU A 27 2.56 -4.73 -8.68
CA GLU A 27 1.38 -5.41 -8.13
C GLU A 27 0.92 -6.59 -8.98
N VAL A 28 0.90 -6.42 -10.30
CA VAL A 28 0.61 -7.52 -11.25
C VAL A 28 1.69 -8.61 -11.15
N GLY A 29 2.96 -8.24 -11.05
CA GLY A 29 4.06 -9.18 -10.86
C GLY A 29 3.91 -10.01 -9.57
N LEU A 30 3.56 -9.36 -8.46
CA LEU A 30 3.26 -10.02 -7.18
C LEU A 30 2.08 -10.97 -7.30
N TYR A 31 0.98 -10.53 -7.92
CA TYR A 31 -0.18 -11.37 -8.14
C TYR A 31 0.15 -12.61 -8.98
N LEU A 32 0.89 -12.45 -10.06
CA LEU A 32 1.27 -13.54 -10.95
C LEU A 32 2.28 -14.49 -10.30
N SER A 33 3.21 -14.01 -9.50
CA SER A 33 4.18 -14.84 -8.78
C SER A 33 3.53 -15.78 -7.77
N TYR A 34 2.35 -15.40 -7.27
CA TYR A 34 1.59 -16.16 -6.27
C TYR A 34 0.47 -17.04 -6.84
N ARG A 35 0.46 -17.25 -8.16
CA ARG A 35 -0.63 -17.87 -8.90
C ARG A 35 -0.97 -19.31 -8.51
N GLY A 36 -0.05 -20.04 -7.89
CA GLY A 36 -0.22 -21.45 -7.51
C GLY A 36 -0.86 -21.71 -6.16
N HIS A 37 -1.11 -20.72 -5.33
CA HIS A 37 -1.54 -20.91 -3.93
C HIS A 37 -2.61 -19.92 -3.53
N ASP A 38 -3.86 -20.18 -3.91
CA ASP A 38 -5.03 -19.38 -3.51
C ASP A 38 -4.82 -17.85 -3.61
N ALA A 39 -4.11 -17.45 -4.66
CA ALA A 39 -3.53 -16.12 -4.88
C ALA A 39 -4.53 -14.98 -4.68
N ARG A 40 -5.82 -15.20 -5.02
CA ARG A 40 -6.87 -14.18 -4.91
C ARG A 40 -7.06 -13.71 -3.48
N PHE A 41 -7.10 -14.65 -2.52
CA PHE A 41 -7.36 -14.33 -1.11
C PHE A 41 -6.12 -13.75 -0.44
N HIS A 42 -4.96 -14.34 -0.69
CA HIS A 42 -3.71 -13.89 -0.08
C HIS A 42 -3.30 -12.50 -0.57
N TRP A 43 -3.30 -12.27 -1.88
CA TRP A 43 -2.92 -10.98 -2.44
C TRP A 43 -3.79 -9.84 -1.93
N PHE A 44 -5.12 -9.99 -2.01
CA PHE A 44 -6.05 -8.97 -1.53
C PHE A 44 -5.95 -8.71 -0.02
N THR A 45 -5.87 -9.77 0.78
CA THR A 45 -5.71 -9.63 2.23
C THR A 45 -4.46 -8.83 2.55
N HIS A 46 -3.31 -9.22 2.02
CA HIS A 46 -2.04 -8.55 2.30
C HIS A 46 -1.97 -7.16 1.70
N PHE A 47 -2.57 -6.94 0.53
CA PHE A 47 -2.69 -5.60 -0.05
C PHE A 47 -3.48 -4.68 0.89
N PHE A 48 -4.67 -5.06 1.30
CA PHE A 48 -5.49 -4.21 2.17
C PHE A 48 -4.85 -3.99 3.54
N VAL A 49 -4.25 -5.01 4.14
CA VAL A 49 -3.53 -4.88 5.41
C VAL A 49 -2.34 -3.93 5.26
N GLY A 50 -1.47 -4.18 4.29
CA GLY A 50 -0.29 -3.35 4.05
C GLY A 50 -0.66 -1.91 3.73
N ALA A 51 -1.59 -1.71 2.79
CA ALA A 51 -2.05 -0.38 2.42
C ALA A 51 -2.71 0.36 3.60
N SER A 52 -3.48 -0.32 4.44
CA SER A 52 -4.09 0.28 5.64
C SER A 52 -3.03 0.79 6.61
N VAL A 53 -2.02 -0.02 6.91
CA VAL A 53 -0.92 0.38 7.80
C VAL A 53 -0.16 1.57 7.23
N ALA A 54 0.16 1.55 5.94
CA ALA A 54 0.80 2.67 5.26
C ALA A 54 -0.03 3.95 5.34
N LEU A 55 -1.33 3.87 5.02
CA LEU A 55 -2.24 5.02 5.03
C LEU A 55 -2.38 5.62 6.42
N VAL A 56 -2.48 4.79 7.48
CA VAL A 56 -2.50 5.26 8.86
C VAL A 56 -1.18 5.96 9.21
N ALA A 57 -0.03 5.37 8.86
CA ALA A 57 1.27 5.99 9.08
C ALA A 57 1.39 7.35 8.36
N MET A 58 0.97 7.39 7.08
CA MET A 58 0.93 8.63 6.29
C MET A 58 0.00 9.67 6.90
N ALA A 59 -1.18 9.28 7.38
CA ALA A 59 -2.12 10.18 8.05
C ALA A 59 -1.50 10.77 9.32
N VAL A 60 -0.85 9.96 10.16
CA VAL A 60 -0.17 10.41 11.38
C VAL A 60 0.98 11.37 11.06
N VAL A 61 1.83 11.01 10.10
CA VAL A 61 2.96 11.88 9.69
C VAL A 61 2.43 13.21 9.16
N THR A 62 1.45 13.18 8.25
CA THR A 62 0.86 14.40 7.67
C THR A 62 0.21 15.27 8.74
N ALA A 63 -0.55 14.67 9.68
CA ALA A 63 -1.20 15.40 10.77
C ALA A 63 -0.19 16.07 11.71
N ARG A 64 0.95 15.40 12.00
CA ARG A 64 1.99 15.92 12.88
C ARG A 64 2.87 16.97 12.20
N THR A 65 3.23 16.76 10.95
CA THR A 65 4.16 17.65 10.25
C THR A 65 3.48 18.79 9.51
N ARG A 66 2.16 18.72 9.35
CA ARG A 66 1.36 19.63 8.51
C ARG A 66 1.85 19.68 7.06
N ARG A 67 2.47 18.62 6.59
CA ARG A 67 3.00 18.48 5.23
C ARG A 67 2.63 17.12 4.65
N PRO A 68 2.28 17.05 3.35
CA PRO A 68 2.07 15.79 2.67
C PRO A 68 3.35 14.94 2.71
N VAL A 69 3.18 13.62 2.86
CA VAL A 69 4.33 12.70 2.77
C VAL A 69 4.90 12.68 1.35
N PRO A 70 6.23 12.59 1.18
CA PRO A 70 6.82 12.41 -0.14
C PRO A 70 6.49 11.03 -0.70
N TYR A 71 6.36 10.94 -2.02
CA TYR A 71 6.15 9.69 -2.76
C TYR A 71 5.01 8.83 -2.20
N PRO A 72 3.77 9.33 -2.13
CA PRO A 72 2.66 8.67 -1.41
C PRO A 72 2.33 7.27 -1.93
N LEU A 73 2.63 6.94 -3.18
CA LEU A 73 2.41 5.60 -3.73
C LEU A 73 3.44 4.56 -3.26
N LEU A 74 4.63 4.99 -2.85
CA LEU A 74 5.65 4.06 -2.34
C LEU A 74 5.28 3.47 -0.98
N TRP A 75 4.57 4.21 -0.15
CA TRP A 75 4.21 3.75 1.19
C TRP A 75 3.33 2.49 1.17
N PRO A 76 2.15 2.50 0.49
CA PRO A 76 1.34 1.28 0.41
C PRO A 76 2.03 0.16 -0.37
N LEU A 77 2.81 0.47 -1.42
CA LEU A 77 3.56 -0.53 -2.17
C LEU A 77 4.59 -1.26 -1.31
N LEU A 78 5.42 -0.52 -0.56
CA LEU A 78 6.43 -1.10 0.34
C LEU A 78 5.79 -1.88 1.50
N ALA A 79 4.68 -1.37 2.05
CA ALA A 79 3.96 -2.06 3.10
C ALA A 79 3.28 -3.35 2.58
N HIS A 80 2.77 -3.35 1.36
CA HIS A 80 2.26 -4.56 0.71
C HIS A 80 3.39 -5.57 0.47
N LEU A 81 4.52 -5.15 -0.11
CA LEU A 81 5.70 -6.01 -0.28
C LEU A 81 6.15 -6.62 1.05
N PHE A 82 6.18 -5.83 2.11
CA PHE A 82 6.50 -6.31 3.45
C PHE A 82 5.48 -7.35 3.95
N ALA A 83 4.19 -7.10 3.77
CA ALA A 83 3.14 -8.05 4.14
C ALA A 83 3.20 -9.34 3.32
N MET A 84 3.58 -9.26 2.04
CA MET A 84 3.72 -10.41 1.13
C MET A 84 5.04 -11.17 1.31
N ALA A 85 6.04 -10.62 1.99
CA ALA A 85 7.36 -11.24 2.11
C ALA A 85 7.33 -12.70 2.58
N PRO A 86 6.56 -13.10 3.62
CA PRO A 86 6.47 -14.51 4.01
C PRO A 86 5.86 -15.40 2.94
N ALA A 87 4.87 -14.90 2.19
CA ALA A 87 4.25 -15.63 1.10
C ALA A 87 5.25 -15.89 -0.05
N LEU A 88 6.07 -14.89 -0.38
CA LEU A 88 7.13 -15.03 -1.38
C LEU A 88 8.22 -16.01 -0.94
N ILE A 89 8.59 -16.00 0.34
CA ILE A 89 9.52 -16.95 0.96
C ILE A 89 8.94 -18.38 0.91
N PHE A 90 7.63 -18.52 1.15
CA PHE A 90 6.95 -19.81 1.05
C PHE A 90 6.96 -20.36 -0.38
N VAL A 91 6.70 -19.53 -1.39
CA VAL A 91 6.82 -19.91 -2.81
C VAL A 91 8.25 -20.39 -3.13
N GLY A 92 9.26 -19.85 -2.43
CA GLY A 92 10.65 -20.32 -2.48
C GLY A 92 10.93 -21.63 -1.75
N GLY A 93 9.90 -22.33 -1.21
CA GLY A 93 10.03 -23.64 -0.58
C GLY A 93 10.20 -23.62 0.95
N VAL A 94 10.10 -22.47 1.60
CA VAL A 94 10.17 -22.37 3.08
C VAL A 94 8.78 -22.56 3.68
N ALA A 95 8.60 -23.55 4.57
CA ALA A 95 7.33 -23.78 5.24
C ALA A 95 6.91 -22.61 6.14
N HIS A 96 5.60 -22.33 6.20
CA HIS A 96 5.06 -21.29 7.06
C HIS A 96 5.39 -21.55 8.53
N ARG A 97 5.84 -20.52 9.23
CA ARG A 97 6.20 -20.55 10.66
C ARG A 97 5.61 -19.37 11.41
N ARG A 98 5.42 -19.49 12.74
CA ARG A 98 4.83 -18.43 13.57
C ARG A 98 5.55 -17.07 13.49
N TRP A 99 6.86 -17.04 13.29
CA TRP A 99 7.61 -15.80 13.15
C TRP A 99 7.17 -14.96 11.94
N MET A 100 6.55 -15.58 10.92
CA MET A 100 6.04 -14.87 9.74
C MET A 100 4.92 -13.90 10.08
N ASP A 101 4.28 -14.04 11.25
CA ASP A 101 3.27 -13.10 11.75
C ASP A 101 3.84 -11.72 12.11
N LEU A 102 5.16 -11.60 12.27
CA LEU A 102 5.84 -10.30 12.43
C LEU A 102 5.67 -9.40 11.18
N PHE A 103 5.36 -9.99 10.04
CA PHE A 103 5.11 -9.27 8.78
C PHE A 103 3.64 -8.84 8.68
N LEU A 104 3.27 -7.84 9.48
CA LEU A 104 1.92 -7.26 9.55
C LEU A 104 0.82 -8.30 9.85
N GLY A 105 1.13 -9.26 10.72
CA GLY A 105 0.17 -10.31 11.10
C GLY A 105 -0.15 -11.27 9.96
N HIS A 106 0.83 -11.64 9.15
CA HIS A 106 0.67 -12.43 7.92
C HIS A 106 -0.26 -13.64 8.09
N ILE A 107 -0.09 -14.43 9.17
CA ILE A 107 -0.95 -15.60 9.43
C ILE A 107 -2.28 -15.16 10.04
N SER A 108 -2.24 -14.31 11.07
CA SER A 108 -3.41 -13.86 11.85
C SER A 108 -4.46 -13.15 11.00
N THR A 109 -4.02 -12.39 9.97
CA THR A 109 -4.92 -11.66 9.07
C THR A 109 -5.90 -12.55 8.31
N HIS A 110 -5.55 -13.83 8.11
CA HIS A 110 -6.44 -14.80 7.45
C HIS A 110 -7.58 -15.30 8.34
N PHE A 111 -7.47 -15.16 9.66
CA PHE A 111 -8.47 -15.61 10.62
C PHE A 111 -9.47 -14.52 11.01
N VAL A 112 -9.35 -13.31 10.47
CA VAL A 112 -10.29 -12.22 10.73
C VAL A 112 -11.64 -12.55 10.08
N PRO A 113 -12.77 -12.42 10.80
CA PRO A 113 -14.11 -12.62 10.25
C PRO A 113 -14.33 -11.71 9.03
N GLY A 114 -14.90 -12.25 7.95
CA GLY A 114 -15.12 -11.51 6.70
C GLY A 114 -13.86 -11.31 5.84
N ARG A 115 -12.69 -11.73 6.31
CA ARG A 115 -11.42 -11.70 5.55
C ARG A 115 -11.23 -10.42 4.71
N ASN A 116 -11.22 -10.55 3.39
CA ASN A 116 -10.98 -9.45 2.47
C ASN A 116 -11.98 -8.30 2.61
N LEU A 117 -13.24 -8.57 2.92
CA LEU A 117 -14.25 -7.50 3.09
C LEU A 117 -13.94 -6.64 4.33
N THR A 118 -13.56 -7.27 5.43
CA THR A 118 -13.16 -6.55 6.65
C THR A 118 -11.93 -5.69 6.40
N TRP A 119 -10.89 -6.26 5.78
CA TRP A 119 -9.67 -5.52 5.46
C TRP A 119 -9.89 -4.42 4.42
N TYR A 120 -10.80 -4.65 3.47
CA TYR A 120 -11.24 -3.61 2.54
C TYR A 120 -11.91 -2.43 3.26
N ALA A 121 -12.79 -2.72 4.22
CA ALA A 121 -13.41 -1.67 5.04
C ALA A 121 -12.37 -0.89 5.87
N VAL A 122 -11.39 -1.58 6.47
CA VAL A 122 -10.28 -0.94 7.18
C VAL A 122 -9.44 -0.08 6.24
N PHE A 123 -9.18 -0.56 5.03
CA PHE A 123 -8.47 0.20 4.00
C PHE A 123 -9.22 1.49 3.64
N LEU A 124 -10.53 1.42 3.40
CA LEU A 124 -11.34 2.61 3.08
C LEU A 124 -11.34 3.62 4.23
N ALA A 125 -11.46 3.15 5.48
CA ALA A 125 -11.39 4.01 6.65
C ALA A 125 -10.01 4.68 6.79
N SER A 126 -8.93 3.93 6.54
CA SER A 126 -7.56 4.44 6.57
C SER A 126 -7.30 5.46 5.47
N LEU A 127 -7.83 5.20 4.27
CA LEU A 127 -7.78 6.14 3.15
C LEU A 127 -8.51 7.44 3.47
N ALA A 128 -9.73 7.34 4.01
CA ALA A 128 -10.50 8.52 4.44
C ALA A 128 -9.74 9.32 5.51
N ALA A 129 -9.13 8.66 6.49
CA ALA A 129 -8.30 9.31 7.52
C ALA A 129 -7.11 10.06 6.92
N TYR A 130 -6.41 9.45 5.93
CA TYR A 130 -5.30 10.10 5.24
C TYR A 130 -5.76 11.31 4.42
N LEU A 131 -6.86 11.19 3.67
CA LEU A 131 -7.42 12.30 2.90
C LEU A 131 -7.86 13.46 3.79
N LEU A 132 -8.45 13.17 4.96
CA LEU A 132 -8.79 14.18 5.96
C LEU A 132 -7.55 14.88 6.54
N ALA A 133 -6.46 14.12 6.77
CA ALA A 133 -5.20 14.69 7.22
C ALA A 133 -4.58 15.62 6.17
N LEU A 134 -4.65 15.24 4.89
CA LEU A 134 -4.21 16.08 3.77
C LEU A 134 -5.03 17.37 3.67
N ASP A 135 -6.36 17.26 3.70
CA ASP A 135 -7.25 18.44 3.66
C ASP A 135 -6.94 19.41 4.80
N ARG A 136 -6.80 18.90 6.04
CA ARG A 136 -6.43 19.72 7.20
C ARG A 136 -5.04 20.34 7.10
N SER A 137 -4.10 19.67 6.44
CA SER A 137 -2.75 20.19 6.24
C SER A 137 -2.69 21.31 5.20
N ALA A 138 -3.65 21.34 4.26
CA ALA A 138 -3.77 22.35 3.22
C ALA A 138 -4.49 23.62 3.67
N ARG A 139 -5.17 23.58 4.82
CA ARG A 139 -5.85 24.76 5.40
C ARG A 139 -4.84 25.59 6.20
N PRO A 140 -4.79 26.92 5.98
CA PRO A 140 -3.90 27.83 6.68
C PRO A 140 -4.20 27.88 8.18
#